data_c79f2cdb29de44c50d901c388edfe64d
#
_entry.id   c79f2cdb29de44c50d901c388edfe64d
#
_cell.length_a   1.000
_cell.length_b   1.000
_cell.length_c   1.000
_cell.angle_alpha   90.00
_cell.angle_beta   90.00
_cell.angle_gamma   90.00
#
_symmetry.space_group_name_H-M   'P 1'
#
loop_
_entity.id
_entity.type
_entity.pdbx_description
1 polymer ?
#
loop_
_entity_poly.entity_id
_entity_poly.type
_entity_poly.pdbx_seq_one_letter_code
_entity_poly.pdbx_strand_id
1 'polypeptide(L)'
;MAKILILQGGYNEEHKVSLNSAKEIVKALKKLKINFKILTVNPITFENDILKYSNDHICFNALHGVFGEDGNIQKILKRNNFKVTHSNQKSSANCFDKIKSKVIISKQNILTPKYDVINIKDIDKKYLKIIKTKFKKFILKPASSGSSNGLVIIKSDKDLLLFFKKLKKFINSFKKNEKFLIEEYISGKELTVSVIKNKLNYESLEVTEIVSLNKTYDYQAKYTKG
;
A
#
# COMPACT_ATOMS: atom_id res chain seq x y z
N MET A 1 7.26 27.56 16.57
CA MET A 1 7.81 26.23 16.25
C MET A 1 6.72 25.31 15.73
N ALA A 2 7.00 24.49 14.73
CA ALA A 2 6.03 23.53 14.23
C ALA A 2 5.61 22.54 15.32
N LYS A 3 4.31 22.26 15.44
CA LYS A 3 3.75 21.25 16.33
C LYS A 3 3.39 20.05 15.50
N ILE A 4 3.92 18.88 15.79
CA ILE A 4 3.65 17.64 15.05
C ILE A 4 2.63 16.79 15.80
N LEU A 5 1.63 16.25 15.09
CA LEU A 5 0.75 15.21 15.58
C LEU A 5 1.02 13.93 14.81
N ILE A 6 1.62 12.96 15.47
CA ILE A 6 1.91 11.65 14.87
C ILE A 6 0.64 10.80 14.92
N LEU A 7 0.18 10.32 13.76
CA LEU A 7 -0.95 9.42 13.62
C LEU A 7 -0.43 8.00 13.45
N GLN A 8 -0.70 7.11 14.43
CA GLN A 8 -0.21 5.73 14.44
C GLN A 8 -1.33 4.72 14.68
N GLY A 9 -1.09 3.44 14.46
CA GLY A 9 -2.01 2.34 14.77
C GLY A 9 -2.87 1.92 13.59
N GLY A 10 -4.15 2.23 13.62
CA GLY A 10 -5.13 1.68 12.66
C GLY A 10 -5.63 0.29 13.05
N TYR A 11 -6.61 -0.27 12.34
CA TYR A 11 -7.25 -1.57 12.63
C TYR A 11 -7.03 -2.60 11.51
N ASN A 12 -5.92 -2.50 10.81
CA ASN A 12 -5.57 -3.45 9.76
C ASN A 12 -4.36 -4.31 10.18
N GLU A 13 -3.95 -5.21 9.31
CA GLU A 13 -2.83 -6.14 9.55
C GLU A 13 -1.49 -5.42 9.72
N GLU A 14 -1.39 -4.16 9.29
CA GLU A 14 -0.19 -3.34 9.37
C GLU A 14 -0.12 -2.46 10.64
N HIS A 15 -1.02 -2.69 11.62
CA HIS A 15 -1.03 -1.95 12.89
C HIS A 15 0.35 -1.91 13.57
N LYS A 16 1.01 -3.07 13.71
CA LYS A 16 2.34 -3.16 14.31
C LYS A 16 3.42 -2.41 13.51
N VAL A 17 3.31 -2.43 12.18
CA VAL A 17 4.21 -1.69 11.29
C VAL A 17 4.07 -0.19 11.53
N SER A 18 2.83 0.30 11.63
CA SER A 18 2.53 1.68 11.96
C SER A 18 3.13 2.12 13.30
N LEU A 19 2.99 1.30 14.35
CA LEU A 19 3.59 1.60 15.66
C LEU A 19 5.12 1.65 15.58
N ASN A 20 5.75 0.77 14.82
CA ASN A 20 7.21 0.77 14.63
C ASN A 20 7.68 2.02 13.86
N SER A 21 6.99 2.38 12.77
CA SER A 21 7.27 3.61 12.03
C SER A 21 7.16 4.84 12.93
N ALA A 22 6.10 4.93 13.75
CA ALA A 22 5.92 6.03 14.69
C ALA A 22 7.04 6.12 15.73
N LYS A 23 7.56 4.99 16.22
CA LYS A 23 8.72 4.98 17.14
C LYS A 23 9.96 5.64 16.53
N GLU A 24 10.25 5.36 15.25
CA GLU A 24 11.41 5.97 14.59
C GLU A 24 11.18 7.47 14.33
N ILE A 25 9.96 7.87 13.98
CA ILE A 25 9.57 9.28 13.86
C ILE A 25 9.76 10.00 15.19
N VAL A 26 9.32 9.42 16.30
CA VAL A 26 9.50 9.97 17.66
C VAL A 26 10.96 10.16 17.99
N LYS A 27 11.83 9.18 17.68
CA LYS A 27 13.29 9.31 17.90
C LYS A 27 13.85 10.49 17.11
N ALA A 28 13.48 10.64 15.86
CA ALA A 28 13.93 11.72 14.99
C ALA A 28 13.47 13.10 15.53
N LEU A 29 12.19 13.23 15.90
CA LEU A 29 11.64 14.48 16.42
C LEU A 29 12.28 14.89 17.75
N LYS A 30 12.57 13.92 18.65
CA LYS A 30 13.32 14.17 19.88
C LYS A 30 14.73 14.69 19.59
N LYS A 31 15.46 14.06 18.65
CA LYS A 31 16.80 14.50 18.24
C LYS A 31 16.77 15.92 17.66
N LEU A 32 15.73 16.26 16.91
CA LEU A 32 15.53 17.59 16.32
C LEU A 32 14.93 18.61 17.27
N LYS A 33 14.62 18.23 18.53
CA LYS A 33 13.95 19.07 19.55
C LYS A 33 12.62 19.69 19.06
N ILE A 34 11.87 18.93 18.23
CA ILE A 34 10.55 19.34 17.70
C ILE A 34 9.47 18.81 18.64
N ASN A 35 8.54 19.69 19.03
CA ASN A 35 7.40 19.31 19.86
C ASN A 35 6.41 18.44 19.08
N PHE A 36 5.96 17.35 19.71
CA PHE A 36 4.99 16.44 19.10
C PHE A 36 3.99 15.89 20.12
N LYS A 37 2.87 15.45 19.59
CA LYS A 37 1.87 14.61 20.26
C LYS A 37 1.65 13.34 19.44
N ILE A 38 1.07 12.32 20.04
CA ILE A 38 0.76 11.05 19.39
C ILE A 38 -0.75 10.79 19.53
N LEU A 39 -1.39 10.42 18.42
CA LEU A 39 -2.76 9.92 18.39
C LEU A 39 -2.73 8.49 17.83
N THR A 40 -3.14 7.53 18.66
CA THR A 40 -3.40 6.17 18.19
C THR A 40 -4.76 6.15 17.52
N VAL A 41 -4.76 5.91 16.23
CA VAL A 41 -5.92 6.06 15.36
C VAL A 41 -6.82 4.84 15.43
N ASN A 42 -8.07 5.09 15.80
CA ASN A 42 -9.20 4.19 15.56
C ASN A 42 -9.98 4.72 14.35
N PRO A 43 -10.02 4.02 13.21
CA PRO A 43 -10.73 4.51 12.03
C PRO A 43 -12.21 4.85 12.25
N ILE A 44 -12.87 4.21 13.22
CA ILE A 44 -14.29 4.42 13.51
C ILE A 44 -14.52 5.75 14.24
N THR A 45 -13.63 6.10 15.17
CA THR A 45 -13.77 7.30 16.01
C THR A 45 -12.86 8.45 15.61
N PHE A 46 -12.00 8.23 14.63
CA PHE A 46 -10.93 9.18 14.25
C PHE A 46 -11.42 10.61 14.02
N GLU A 47 -12.58 10.77 13.39
CA GLU A 47 -13.13 12.09 13.12
C GLU A 47 -13.43 12.89 14.39
N ASN A 48 -13.94 12.23 15.43
CA ASN A 48 -14.16 12.84 16.73
C ASN A 48 -12.85 13.00 17.52
N ASP A 49 -11.92 12.06 17.37
CA ASP A 49 -10.66 12.08 18.10
C ASP A 49 -9.71 13.18 17.62
N ILE A 50 -9.68 13.45 16.31
CA ILE A 50 -8.84 14.49 15.74
C ILE A 50 -9.28 15.90 16.17
N LEU A 51 -10.58 16.11 16.41
CA LEU A 51 -11.12 17.39 16.86
C LEU A 51 -10.70 17.79 18.28
N LYS A 52 -10.14 16.86 19.06
CA LYS A 52 -9.53 17.14 20.37
C LYS A 52 -8.18 17.85 20.26
N TYR A 53 -7.64 17.97 19.05
CA TYR A 53 -6.35 18.60 18.77
C TYR A 53 -6.56 19.90 18.00
N SER A 54 -5.68 20.89 18.23
CA SER A 54 -5.66 22.11 17.45
C SER A 54 -5.16 21.83 16.02
N ASN A 55 -5.78 22.45 15.02
CA ASN A 55 -5.41 22.31 13.61
C ASN A 55 -4.12 23.08 13.22
N ASP A 56 -3.46 23.73 14.19
CA ASP A 56 -2.11 24.26 14.03
C ASP A 56 -1.04 23.14 14.02
N HIS A 57 -1.42 21.91 14.43
CA HIS A 57 -0.56 20.76 14.29
C HIS A 57 -0.42 20.34 12.82
N ILE A 58 0.77 19.90 12.45
CA ILE A 58 1.01 19.19 11.19
C ILE A 58 0.90 17.69 11.50
N CYS A 59 -0.07 17.04 10.87
CA CYS A 59 -0.27 15.60 11.04
C CYS A 59 0.80 14.81 10.27
N PHE A 60 1.61 14.06 10.99
CA PHE A 60 2.53 13.08 10.42
C PHE A 60 1.83 11.73 10.36
N ASN A 61 1.43 11.31 9.16
CA ASN A 61 0.72 10.05 8.98
C ASN A 61 1.72 8.88 8.98
N ALA A 62 1.78 8.13 10.07
CA ALA A 62 2.56 6.90 10.20
C ALA A 62 1.69 5.63 10.05
N LEU A 63 0.45 5.77 9.59
CA LEU A 63 -0.40 4.63 9.28
C LEU A 63 0.05 3.95 7.99
N HIS A 64 -0.24 2.66 7.91
CA HIS A 64 -0.03 1.84 6.71
C HIS A 64 -1.33 1.17 6.26
N GLY A 65 -1.44 0.92 4.96
CA GLY A 65 -2.56 0.22 4.35
C GLY A 65 -3.88 0.99 4.36
N VAL A 66 -4.96 0.24 4.46
CA VAL A 66 -6.33 0.78 4.45
C VAL A 66 -6.52 1.82 5.54
N PHE A 67 -7.27 2.88 5.24
CA PHE A 67 -7.49 4.09 5.99
C PHE A 67 -6.30 5.06 6.00
N GLY A 68 -5.07 4.58 6.15
CA GLY A 68 -3.86 5.42 6.18
C GLY A 68 -3.41 5.90 4.80
N GLU A 69 -3.49 5.01 3.80
CA GLU A 69 -2.91 5.23 2.46
C GLU A 69 -3.94 5.35 1.35
N ASP A 70 -5.21 5.02 1.61
CA ASP A 70 -6.29 4.96 0.62
C ASP A 70 -7.04 6.30 0.39
N GLY A 71 -6.60 7.37 1.03
CA GLY A 71 -7.19 8.70 0.92
C GLY A 71 -8.24 9.02 2.00
N ASN A 72 -8.67 8.06 2.81
CA ASN A 72 -9.71 8.28 3.81
C ASN A 72 -9.26 9.21 4.94
N ILE A 73 -8.11 8.96 5.55
CA ILE A 73 -7.58 9.84 6.60
C ILE A 73 -7.27 11.23 6.07
N GLN A 74 -6.72 11.33 4.85
CA GLN A 74 -6.43 12.61 4.20
C GLN A 74 -7.70 13.43 3.95
N LYS A 75 -8.82 12.78 3.61
CA LYS A 75 -10.13 13.40 3.45
C LYS A 75 -10.61 14.04 4.76
N ILE A 76 -10.54 13.29 5.87
CA ILE A 76 -10.97 13.76 7.19
C ILE A 76 -10.09 14.92 7.66
N LEU A 77 -8.77 14.78 7.55
CA LEU A 77 -7.82 15.82 7.92
C LEU A 77 -8.04 17.11 7.12
N LYS A 78 -8.22 17.00 5.80
CA LYS A 78 -8.49 18.16 4.94
C LYS A 78 -9.80 18.85 5.32
N ARG A 79 -10.88 18.11 5.58
CA ARG A 79 -12.18 18.66 5.98
C ARG A 79 -12.09 19.46 7.28
N ASN A 80 -11.22 19.02 8.19
CA ASN A 80 -11.00 19.67 9.48
C ASN A 80 -9.79 20.65 9.47
N ASN A 81 -9.33 21.06 8.29
CA ASN A 81 -8.26 22.06 8.09
C ASN A 81 -6.90 21.68 8.68
N PHE A 82 -6.63 20.39 8.90
CA PHE A 82 -5.30 19.93 9.29
C PHE A 82 -4.35 19.84 8.10
N LYS A 83 -3.09 20.23 8.32
CA LYS A 83 -2.00 19.98 7.38
C LYS A 83 -1.50 18.55 7.55
N VAL A 84 -1.10 17.91 6.46
CA VAL A 84 -0.58 16.55 6.44
C VAL A 84 0.74 16.49 5.68
N THR A 85 1.68 15.66 6.15
CA THR A 85 3.02 15.55 5.56
C THR A 85 3.07 14.74 4.26
N HIS A 86 2.05 13.94 3.97
CA HIS A 86 2.00 13.02 2.83
C HIS A 86 1.15 13.58 1.68
N SER A 87 0.98 12.77 0.64
CA SER A 87 0.15 13.09 -0.53
C SER A 87 -1.29 13.41 -0.14
N ASN A 88 -1.97 14.17 -1.00
CA ASN A 88 -3.38 14.51 -0.79
C ASN A 88 -4.32 13.31 -1.00
N GLN A 89 -5.59 13.48 -0.63
CA GLN A 89 -6.63 12.45 -0.72
C GLN A 89 -6.70 11.79 -2.11
N LYS A 90 -6.73 12.58 -3.19
CA LYS A 90 -6.89 12.07 -4.57
C LYS A 90 -5.69 11.23 -4.99
N SER A 91 -4.48 11.72 -4.72
CA SER A 91 -3.24 10.99 -5.04
C SER A 91 -3.16 9.69 -4.25
N SER A 92 -3.40 9.73 -2.93
CA SER A 92 -3.40 8.54 -2.08
C SER A 92 -4.41 7.50 -2.57
N ALA A 93 -5.67 7.88 -2.80
CA ALA A 93 -6.70 6.97 -3.29
C ALA A 93 -6.38 6.36 -4.67
N ASN A 94 -5.81 7.16 -5.57
CA ASN A 94 -5.43 6.69 -6.91
C ASN A 94 -4.23 5.73 -6.86
N CYS A 95 -3.24 5.99 -6.01
CA CYS A 95 -2.06 5.14 -5.88
C CYS A 95 -2.35 3.84 -5.13
N PHE A 96 -3.25 3.87 -4.15
CA PHE A 96 -3.63 2.69 -3.40
C PHE A 96 -4.41 1.67 -4.25
N ASP A 97 -5.26 2.16 -5.17
CA ASP A 97 -6.00 1.34 -6.14
C ASP A 97 -5.12 1.06 -7.36
N LYS A 98 -4.58 -0.17 -7.46
CA LYS A 98 -3.67 -0.58 -8.55
C LYS A 98 -4.29 -0.47 -9.94
N ILE A 99 -5.62 -0.65 -10.06
CA ILE A 99 -6.31 -0.51 -11.33
C ILE A 99 -6.32 0.96 -11.76
N LYS A 100 -6.67 1.86 -10.83
CA LYS A 100 -6.63 3.31 -11.10
C LYS A 100 -5.22 3.80 -11.41
N SER A 101 -4.23 3.34 -10.63
CA SER A 101 -2.82 3.64 -10.90
C SER A 101 -2.44 3.27 -12.33
N LYS A 102 -2.75 2.04 -12.76
CA LYS A 102 -2.44 1.57 -14.12
C LYS A 102 -3.11 2.42 -15.20
N VAL A 103 -4.38 2.75 -15.03
CA VAL A 103 -5.09 3.63 -15.97
C VAL A 103 -4.43 5.00 -16.07
N ILE A 104 -4.00 5.56 -14.95
CA ILE A 104 -3.34 6.89 -14.92
C ILE A 104 -1.98 6.84 -15.59
N ILE A 105 -1.11 5.88 -15.22
CA ILE A 105 0.25 5.79 -15.77
C ILE A 105 0.26 5.42 -17.25
N SER A 106 -0.67 4.57 -17.69
CA SER A 106 -0.80 4.22 -19.12
C SER A 106 -1.15 5.42 -20.00
N LYS A 107 -1.97 6.36 -19.48
CA LYS A 107 -2.29 7.62 -20.18
C LYS A 107 -1.09 8.56 -20.34
N GLN A 108 -0.04 8.35 -19.55
CA GLN A 108 1.21 9.10 -19.62
C GLN A 108 2.30 8.35 -20.41
N ASN A 109 1.93 7.30 -21.15
CA ASN A 109 2.86 6.44 -21.91
C ASN A 109 3.97 5.81 -21.06
N ILE A 110 3.74 5.65 -19.76
CA ILE A 110 4.68 4.97 -18.86
C ILE A 110 4.42 3.46 -18.97
N LEU A 111 5.50 2.72 -19.24
CA LEU A 111 5.41 1.26 -19.35
C LEU A 111 4.94 0.63 -18.05
N THR A 112 4.00 -0.30 -18.16
CA THR A 112 3.48 -1.09 -17.05
C THR A 112 3.20 -2.50 -17.55
N PRO A 113 3.32 -3.56 -16.72
CA PRO A 113 3.01 -4.93 -17.12
C PRO A 113 1.62 -5.05 -17.74
N LYS A 114 1.46 -5.88 -18.76
CA LYS A 114 0.14 -6.24 -19.30
C LYS A 114 -0.70 -6.85 -18.20
N TYR A 115 -2.00 -6.56 -18.19
CA TYR A 115 -2.86 -6.98 -17.10
C TYR A 115 -4.29 -7.29 -17.54
N ASP A 116 -4.98 -8.02 -16.68
CA ASP A 116 -6.43 -8.24 -16.69
C ASP A 116 -7.00 -7.89 -15.30
N VAL A 117 -8.29 -7.56 -15.25
CA VAL A 117 -9.03 -7.29 -14.00
C VAL A 117 -10.17 -8.28 -13.89
N ILE A 118 -10.32 -8.90 -12.72
CA ILE A 118 -11.35 -9.88 -12.44
C ILE A 118 -11.91 -9.71 -11.03
N ASN A 119 -13.18 -10.06 -10.81
CA ASN A 119 -13.68 -10.22 -9.45
C ASN A 119 -13.21 -11.55 -8.86
N ILE A 120 -12.94 -11.57 -7.56
CA ILE A 120 -12.46 -12.78 -6.86
C ILE A 120 -13.40 -13.97 -7.05
N LYS A 121 -14.72 -13.75 -7.07
CA LYS A 121 -15.74 -14.78 -7.25
C LYS A 121 -15.70 -15.46 -8.62
N ASP A 122 -15.14 -14.78 -9.62
CA ASP A 122 -15.09 -15.25 -11.02
C ASP A 122 -13.77 -15.96 -11.34
N ILE A 123 -12.86 -16.06 -10.34
CA ILE A 123 -11.60 -16.79 -10.49
C ILE A 123 -11.85 -18.27 -10.29
N ASP A 124 -11.64 -19.03 -11.38
CA ASP A 124 -11.71 -20.49 -11.36
C ASP A 124 -10.48 -21.12 -12.02
N LYS A 125 -10.41 -22.45 -12.00
CA LYS A 125 -9.31 -23.19 -12.62
C LYS A 125 -9.25 -23.01 -14.13
N LYS A 126 -10.40 -22.89 -14.80
CA LYS A 126 -10.50 -22.69 -16.26
C LYS A 126 -9.92 -21.33 -16.63
N TYR A 127 -10.35 -20.28 -15.95
CA TYR A 127 -9.85 -18.94 -16.16
C TYR A 127 -8.34 -18.85 -15.93
N LEU A 128 -7.83 -19.40 -14.82
CA LEU A 128 -6.39 -19.38 -14.52
C LEU A 128 -5.53 -20.14 -15.54
N LYS A 129 -6.06 -21.19 -16.18
CA LYS A 129 -5.38 -21.88 -17.31
C LYS A 129 -5.30 -20.97 -18.53
N ILE A 130 -6.38 -20.24 -18.86
CA ILE A 130 -6.39 -19.24 -19.96
C ILE A 130 -5.33 -18.16 -19.68
N ILE A 131 -5.29 -17.62 -18.47
CA ILE A 131 -4.29 -16.63 -18.06
C ILE A 131 -2.87 -17.19 -18.18
N LYS A 132 -2.66 -18.44 -17.78
CA LYS A 132 -1.34 -19.10 -17.90
C LYS A 132 -0.87 -19.22 -19.34
N THR A 133 -1.78 -19.50 -20.25
CA THR A 133 -1.51 -19.50 -21.71
C THR A 133 -1.16 -18.09 -22.20
N LYS A 134 -1.92 -17.07 -21.76
CA LYS A 134 -1.75 -15.67 -22.16
C LYS A 134 -0.43 -15.07 -21.70
N PHE A 135 -0.10 -15.22 -20.42
CA PHE A 135 1.05 -14.54 -19.80
C PHE A 135 2.23 -15.46 -19.51
N LYS A 136 2.10 -16.78 -19.65
CA LYS A 136 3.10 -17.81 -19.29
C LYS A 136 3.51 -17.76 -17.81
N LYS A 137 3.89 -16.59 -17.29
CA LYS A 137 4.15 -16.29 -15.87
C LYS A 137 3.32 -15.08 -15.48
N PHE A 138 2.67 -15.12 -14.30
CA PHE A 138 1.80 -14.04 -13.89
C PHE A 138 1.75 -13.86 -12.37
N ILE A 139 1.27 -12.69 -11.98
CA ILE A 139 0.98 -12.32 -10.59
C ILE A 139 -0.51 -12.07 -10.46
N LEU A 140 -1.13 -12.62 -9.42
CA LEU A 140 -2.48 -12.33 -8.99
C LEU A 140 -2.41 -11.55 -7.67
N LYS A 141 -3.07 -10.40 -7.59
CA LYS A 141 -3.04 -9.55 -6.39
C LYS A 141 -4.33 -8.74 -6.23
N PRO A 142 -4.81 -8.47 -4.98
CA PRO A 142 -5.93 -7.58 -4.76
C PRO A 142 -5.68 -6.19 -5.34
N ALA A 143 -6.71 -5.58 -5.92
CA ALA A 143 -6.59 -4.23 -6.51
C ALA A 143 -6.27 -3.17 -5.44
N SER A 144 -6.86 -3.29 -4.25
CA SER A 144 -6.75 -2.30 -3.17
C SER A 144 -6.26 -2.96 -1.88
N SER A 145 -4.97 -3.30 -1.83
CA SER A 145 -4.30 -3.90 -0.68
C SER A 145 -2.85 -3.45 -0.61
N GLY A 146 -2.30 -3.39 0.59
CA GLY A 146 -0.88 -3.12 0.87
C GLY A 146 -0.08 -4.39 1.18
N SER A 147 1.21 -4.22 1.46
CA SER A 147 2.13 -5.19 2.06
C SER A 147 2.14 -6.60 1.48
N SER A 148 1.89 -6.74 0.18
CA SER A 148 1.85 -8.06 -0.51
C SER A 148 0.79 -9.02 0.02
N ASN A 149 -0.21 -8.54 0.77
CA ASN A 149 -1.32 -9.36 1.23
C ASN A 149 -2.16 -9.85 0.04
N GLY A 150 -2.43 -11.16 0.01
CA GLY A 150 -3.17 -11.80 -1.10
C GLY A 150 -2.39 -11.91 -2.41
N LEU A 151 -1.08 -11.67 -2.41
CA LEU A 151 -0.22 -11.82 -3.57
C LEU A 151 0.03 -13.31 -3.87
N VAL A 152 -0.22 -13.71 -5.12
CA VAL A 152 0.09 -15.05 -5.63
C VAL A 152 0.95 -14.89 -6.88
N ILE A 153 2.08 -15.61 -6.92
CA ILE A 153 3.02 -15.59 -8.05
C ILE A 153 3.03 -16.98 -8.69
N ILE A 154 2.75 -17.03 -9.98
CA ILE A 154 2.73 -18.26 -10.79
C ILE A 154 3.82 -18.17 -11.86
N LYS A 155 4.94 -18.86 -11.63
CA LYS A 155 6.09 -18.92 -12.57
C LYS A 155 6.13 -20.21 -13.37
N SER A 156 5.47 -21.28 -12.89
CA SER A 156 5.48 -22.61 -13.49
C SER A 156 4.11 -23.29 -13.42
N ASP A 157 3.95 -24.40 -14.12
CA ASP A 157 2.74 -25.23 -14.02
C ASP A 157 2.63 -25.88 -12.65
N LYS A 158 3.76 -26.17 -12.01
CA LYS A 158 3.80 -26.68 -10.64
C LYS A 158 3.19 -25.65 -9.66
N ASP A 159 3.52 -24.38 -9.79
CA ASP A 159 2.95 -23.33 -8.94
C ASP A 159 1.44 -23.23 -9.14
N LEU A 160 0.98 -23.30 -10.41
CA LEU A 160 -0.45 -23.25 -10.73
C LEU A 160 -1.20 -24.45 -10.12
N LEU A 161 -0.66 -25.66 -10.22
CA LEU A 161 -1.25 -26.86 -9.61
C LEU A 161 -1.29 -26.78 -8.08
N LEU A 162 -0.25 -26.25 -7.45
CA LEU A 162 -0.23 -26.00 -6.01
C LEU A 162 -1.27 -24.96 -5.60
N PHE A 163 -1.42 -23.91 -6.39
CA PHE A 163 -2.44 -22.88 -6.13
C PHE A 163 -3.86 -23.44 -6.28
N PHE A 164 -4.11 -24.31 -7.25
CA PHE A 164 -5.41 -24.97 -7.41
C PHE A 164 -5.87 -25.74 -6.17
N LYS A 165 -4.94 -26.31 -5.40
CA LYS A 165 -5.27 -26.99 -4.14
C LYS A 165 -5.76 -26.03 -3.05
N LYS A 166 -5.34 -24.77 -3.11
CA LYS A 166 -5.68 -23.70 -2.14
C LYS A 166 -6.72 -22.72 -2.65
N LEU A 167 -7.13 -22.81 -3.93
CA LEU A 167 -7.95 -21.81 -4.62
C LEU A 167 -9.25 -21.49 -3.87
N LYS A 168 -10.00 -22.52 -3.45
CA LYS A 168 -11.26 -22.33 -2.70
C LYS A 168 -11.05 -21.56 -1.39
N LYS A 169 -10.02 -21.93 -0.61
CA LYS A 169 -9.66 -21.25 0.62
C LYS A 169 -9.25 -19.81 0.34
N PHE A 170 -8.45 -19.60 -0.71
CA PHE A 170 -8.01 -18.27 -1.14
C PHE A 170 -9.22 -17.38 -1.50
N ILE A 171 -10.14 -17.85 -2.34
CA ILE A 171 -11.34 -17.09 -2.72
C ILE A 171 -12.16 -16.72 -1.48
N ASN A 172 -12.37 -17.65 -0.55
CA ASN A 172 -13.17 -17.43 0.65
C ASN A 172 -12.52 -16.48 1.68
N SER A 173 -11.22 -16.16 1.54
CA SER A 173 -10.55 -15.20 2.42
C SER A 173 -10.79 -13.74 2.03
N PHE A 174 -11.48 -13.48 0.92
CA PHE A 174 -11.77 -12.15 0.42
C PHE A 174 -13.27 -11.87 0.34
N LYS A 175 -13.63 -10.59 0.27
CA LYS A 175 -15.03 -10.18 0.04
C LYS A 175 -15.47 -10.56 -1.37
N LYS A 176 -16.70 -11.04 -1.54
CA LYS A 176 -17.22 -11.55 -2.83
C LYS A 176 -17.05 -10.61 -4.03
N ASN A 177 -17.07 -9.31 -3.80
CA ASN A 177 -16.95 -8.31 -4.87
C ASN A 177 -15.54 -7.68 -4.95
N GLU A 178 -14.55 -8.29 -4.30
CA GLU A 178 -13.18 -7.76 -4.33
C GLU A 178 -12.58 -7.95 -5.72
N LYS A 179 -12.00 -6.87 -6.25
CA LYS A 179 -11.33 -6.88 -7.56
C LYS A 179 -9.89 -7.31 -7.40
N PHE A 180 -9.47 -8.14 -8.32
CA PHE A 180 -8.10 -8.59 -8.44
C PHE A 180 -7.49 -8.12 -9.75
N LEU A 181 -6.22 -7.80 -9.69
CA LEU A 181 -5.37 -7.53 -10.83
C LEU A 181 -4.53 -8.77 -11.12
N ILE A 182 -4.52 -9.19 -12.37
CA ILE A 182 -3.63 -10.23 -12.86
C ILE A 182 -2.68 -9.59 -13.86
N GLU A 183 -1.36 -9.72 -13.59
CA GLU A 183 -0.34 -9.09 -14.42
C GLU A 183 0.65 -10.13 -14.91
N GLU A 184 1.22 -9.90 -16.09
CA GLU A 184 2.41 -10.63 -16.50
C GLU A 184 3.54 -10.44 -15.47
N TYR A 185 4.25 -11.52 -15.19
CA TYR A 185 5.40 -11.45 -14.28
C TYR A 185 6.62 -10.89 -15.03
N ILE A 186 7.11 -9.75 -14.59
CA ILE A 186 8.35 -9.16 -15.09
C ILE A 186 9.52 -9.63 -14.22
N SER A 187 10.53 -10.23 -14.86
CA SER A 187 11.77 -10.59 -14.19
C SER A 187 12.72 -9.39 -14.17
N GLY A 188 13.46 -9.20 -13.10
CA GLY A 188 14.42 -8.10 -12.97
C GLY A 188 14.73 -7.76 -11.53
N LYS A 189 15.37 -6.62 -11.34
CA LYS A 189 15.65 -6.04 -10.03
C LYS A 189 14.44 -5.34 -9.48
N GLU A 190 14.23 -5.43 -8.17
CA GLU A 190 13.20 -4.64 -7.47
C GLU A 190 13.82 -3.30 -7.07
N LEU A 191 13.24 -2.22 -7.58
CA LEU A 191 13.72 -0.86 -7.34
C LEU A 191 12.61 -0.03 -6.68
N THR A 192 13.01 0.92 -5.84
CA THR A 192 12.13 1.95 -5.32
C THR A 192 12.76 3.32 -5.47
N VAL A 193 11.93 4.33 -5.71
CA VAL A 193 12.35 5.74 -5.80
C VAL A 193 11.39 6.57 -4.99
N SER A 194 11.91 7.30 -4.02
CA SER A 194 11.12 8.25 -3.25
C SER A 194 10.98 9.57 -4.03
N VAL A 195 9.80 10.17 -3.94
CA VAL A 195 9.53 11.49 -4.53
C VAL A 195 9.13 12.45 -3.42
N ILE A 196 9.80 13.58 -3.35
CA ILE A 196 9.49 14.65 -2.40
C ILE A 196 8.96 15.88 -3.13
N LYS A 197 8.14 16.68 -2.43
CA LYS A 197 7.73 17.97 -2.93
C LYS A 197 8.61 19.05 -2.31
N ASN A 198 9.37 19.75 -3.16
CA ASN A 198 10.19 20.88 -2.76
C ASN A 198 9.54 22.17 -3.28
N LYS A 199 8.91 22.96 -2.39
CA LYS A 199 8.15 24.19 -2.73
C LYS A 199 7.13 23.95 -3.84
N LEU A 200 7.45 24.24 -5.09
CA LEU A 200 6.55 24.13 -6.24
C LEU A 200 6.81 22.89 -7.11
N ASN A 201 7.95 22.24 -6.97
CA ASN A 201 8.39 21.14 -7.83
C ASN A 201 8.37 19.78 -7.08
N TYR A 202 8.27 18.72 -7.86
CA TYR A 202 8.50 17.36 -7.38
C TYR A 202 9.92 16.95 -7.77
N GLU A 203 10.60 16.31 -6.84
CA GLU A 203 11.98 15.84 -7.00
C GLU A 203 12.05 14.36 -6.66
N SER A 204 12.62 13.56 -7.57
CA SER A 204 12.93 12.16 -7.29
C SER A 204 14.26 12.07 -6.55
N LEU A 205 14.28 11.28 -5.49
CA LEU A 205 15.51 10.92 -4.80
C LEU A 205 16.23 9.80 -5.55
N GLU A 206 17.38 9.38 -5.05
CA GLU A 206 18.14 8.30 -5.65
C GLU A 206 17.39 6.96 -5.68
N VAL A 207 17.71 6.16 -6.68
CA VAL A 207 17.13 4.83 -6.87
C VAL A 207 17.73 3.87 -5.85
N THR A 208 16.87 3.20 -5.09
CA THR A 208 17.26 2.18 -4.13
C THR A 208 16.90 0.79 -4.66
N GLU A 209 17.88 -0.12 -4.74
CA GLU A 209 17.64 -1.53 -5.04
C GLU A 209 17.20 -2.28 -3.78
N ILE A 210 16.10 -3.03 -3.87
CA ILE A 210 15.59 -3.88 -2.80
C ILE A 210 16.15 -5.28 -3.03
N VAL A 211 17.07 -5.70 -2.17
CA VAL A 211 17.64 -7.05 -2.19
C VAL A 211 16.99 -7.87 -1.08
N SER A 212 16.15 -8.82 -1.46
CA SER A 212 15.51 -9.75 -0.51
C SER A 212 16.33 -11.04 -0.37
N LEU A 213 16.57 -11.47 0.86
CA LEU A 213 17.17 -12.78 1.15
C LEU A 213 16.28 -13.93 0.66
N ASN A 214 14.98 -13.73 0.62
CA ASN A 214 14.00 -14.65 0.05
C ASN A 214 13.83 -14.39 -1.44
N LYS A 215 13.47 -15.43 -2.22
CA LYS A 215 13.22 -15.31 -3.67
C LYS A 215 12.11 -14.34 -4.06
N THR A 216 11.36 -13.82 -3.10
CA THR A 216 10.25 -12.86 -3.28
C THR A 216 10.23 -11.88 -2.13
N TYR A 217 9.96 -10.61 -2.44
CA TYR A 217 9.79 -9.55 -1.45
C TYR A 217 8.34 -9.57 -0.93
N ASP A 218 8.05 -10.59 -0.11
CA ASP A 218 6.75 -10.80 0.52
C ASP A 218 6.63 -10.08 1.87
N TYR A 219 5.52 -10.29 2.59
CA TYR A 219 5.27 -9.69 3.90
C TYR A 219 6.38 -10.03 4.92
N GLN A 220 6.86 -11.29 4.93
CA GLN A 220 7.91 -11.70 5.86
C GLN A 220 9.22 -10.99 5.55
N ALA A 221 9.60 -10.91 4.27
CA ALA A 221 10.82 -10.20 3.84
C ALA A 221 10.78 -8.71 4.15
N LYS A 222 9.58 -8.10 4.23
CA LYS A 222 9.41 -6.68 4.56
C LYS A 222 9.54 -6.36 6.04
N TYR A 223 9.08 -7.25 6.92
CA TYR A 223 8.81 -6.90 8.33
C TYR A 223 9.44 -7.85 9.35
N THR A 224 10.10 -8.94 8.94
CA THR A 224 10.89 -9.81 9.82
C THR A 224 12.35 -9.40 9.80
N LYS A 225 12.96 -9.28 10.97
CA LYS A 225 14.42 -9.16 11.06
C LYS A 225 15.05 -10.41 10.51
N GLY A 226 15.97 -10.27 9.53
CA GLY A 226 16.87 -11.31 9.09
C GLY A 226 17.88 -11.67 10.18
#